data_7b381cbe19c7f3159f85bc7e0ba151da
#
_entry.id   7b381cbe19c7f3159f85bc7e0ba151da
#
_cell.length_a   1.000
_cell.length_b   1.000
_cell.length_c   1.000
_cell.angle_alpha   90.00
_cell.angle_beta   90.00
_cell.angle_gamma   90.00
#
_symmetry.space_group_name_H-M   'P 1'
#
loop_
_entity.id
_entity.type
_entity.pdbx_description
1 polymer ?
#
loop_
_entity_poly.entity_id
_entity_poly.type
_entity_poly.pdbx_seq_one_letter_code
_entity_poly.pdbx_strand_id
1 'polypeptide(L)'
;SERRTARVPFNQARPVSAETMTALDEVLRPGDGEFEWVHDATNLAALKEICRNAWAVEMETPAAMHESSMLTRIGEDEINAAPDGISLSGPAMEAMSAAGVLTQAKMNDPSSFAYAETRKFYNRNIDSAMAFGWLATSGNSRTDQLRAGAGWVRLQLAATRMGLAMQPFSQALQEYPEMAEIFEEIHDFTGVRAPRSALDGRLQGLFRFGYARPSAPAPRWPLQTRLIVADE
;
A
#
# COMPACT_ATOMS: atom_id res chain seq x y z
N SER A 1 -7.14 13.60 13.69
CA SER A 1 -6.44 13.40 12.42
C SER A 1 -7.17 12.37 11.57
N GLU A 2 -7.07 12.49 10.27
CA GLU A 2 -7.74 11.62 9.31
C GLU A 2 -6.73 10.69 8.65
N ARG A 3 -7.17 9.48 8.35
CA ARG A 3 -6.34 8.53 7.60
C ARG A 3 -6.20 8.98 6.15
N ARG A 4 -4.95 9.08 5.67
CA ARG A 4 -4.61 9.51 4.31
C ARG A 4 -3.62 8.55 3.69
N THR A 5 -3.87 8.13 2.46
CA THR A 5 -2.94 7.29 1.69
C THR A 5 -2.38 8.11 0.54
N ALA A 6 -1.06 8.31 0.52
CA ALA A 6 -0.40 9.19 -0.45
C ALA A 6 0.09 8.40 -1.66
N ARG A 7 -0.73 8.33 -2.71
CA ARG A 7 -0.38 7.69 -4.01
C ARG A 7 0.25 8.69 -4.98
N VAL A 8 1.30 9.39 -4.51
CA VAL A 8 2.03 10.39 -5.30
C VAL A 8 3.54 10.23 -5.10
N PRO A 9 4.37 10.71 -6.03
CA PRO A 9 5.82 10.78 -5.80
C PRO A 9 6.14 11.64 -4.57
N PHE A 10 7.13 11.22 -3.78
CA PHE A 10 7.59 11.96 -2.62
C PHE A 10 8.72 12.94 -2.98
N ASN A 11 8.89 13.97 -2.16
CA ASN A 11 9.96 14.95 -2.32
C ASN A 11 11.31 14.33 -1.96
N GLN A 12 12.10 14.00 -2.95
CA GLN A 12 13.43 13.38 -2.78
C GLN A 12 14.49 14.34 -2.21
N ALA A 13 14.25 15.65 -2.23
CA ALA A 13 15.13 16.62 -1.58
C ALA A 13 14.90 16.70 -0.06
N ARG A 14 13.90 15.99 0.47
CA ARG A 14 13.59 15.98 1.90
C ARG A 14 13.65 14.54 2.43
N PRO A 15 14.78 14.11 2.97
CA PRO A 15 14.93 12.76 3.53
C PRO A 15 14.05 12.58 4.78
N VAL A 16 13.67 11.34 5.04
CA VAL A 16 13.03 10.93 6.30
C VAL A 16 14.13 10.59 7.29
N SER A 17 14.09 11.20 8.47
CA SER A 17 15.10 10.98 9.49
C SER A 17 14.80 9.75 10.36
N ALA A 18 15.85 9.21 10.99
CA ALA A 18 15.72 8.11 11.95
C ALA A 18 14.79 8.48 13.12
N GLU A 19 14.89 9.70 13.62
CA GLU A 19 14.03 10.19 14.72
C GLU A 19 12.55 10.18 14.33
N THR A 20 12.25 10.51 13.08
CA THR A 20 10.86 10.46 12.57
C THR A 20 10.35 9.02 12.54
N MET A 21 11.17 8.06 12.12
CA MET A 21 10.79 6.66 12.06
C MET A 21 10.67 6.05 13.46
N THR A 22 11.58 6.38 14.38
CA THR A 22 11.49 6.00 15.80
C THR A 22 10.21 6.52 16.44
N ALA A 23 9.85 7.78 16.20
CA ALA A 23 8.62 8.36 16.71
C ALA A 23 7.35 7.71 16.12
N LEU A 24 7.43 7.08 14.95
CA LEU A 24 6.35 6.24 14.43
C LEU A 24 6.26 4.90 15.17
N ASP A 25 7.39 4.27 15.46
CA ASP A 25 7.40 3.02 16.21
C ASP A 25 6.80 3.19 17.62
N GLU A 26 7.11 4.28 18.30
CA GLU A 26 6.62 4.60 19.64
C GLU A 26 5.08 4.73 19.74
N VAL A 27 4.33 4.83 18.66
CA VAL A 27 2.87 4.91 18.72
C VAL A 27 2.21 3.54 18.78
N LEU A 28 2.97 2.48 18.55
CA LEU A 28 2.47 1.12 18.61
C LEU A 28 2.26 0.68 20.07
N ARG A 29 1.33 -0.22 20.26
CA ARG A 29 0.99 -0.79 21.57
C ARG A 29 1.40 -2.25 21.61
N PRO A 30 1.60 -2.82 22.81
CA PRO A 30 1.86 -4.24 22.94
C PRO A 30 0.82 -5.08 22.18
N GLY A 31 1.31 -5.92 21.27
CA GLY A 31 0.49 -6.79 20.43
C GLY A 31 0.02 -6.20 19.10
N ASP A 32 0.32 -4.95 18.78
CA ASP A 32 0.04 -4.35 17.45
C ASP A 32 0.93 -4.92 16.33
N GLY A 33 1.96 -5.69 16.67
CA GLY A 33 3.04 -6.16 15.81
C GLY A 33 4.34 -5.41 16.09
N GLU A 34 5.40 -5.87 15.45
CA GLU A 34 6.73 -5.27 15.47
C GLU A 34 6.91 -4.43 14.21
N PHE A 35 7.35 -3.18 14.38
CA PHE A 35 7.59 -2.26 13.26
C PHE A 35 9.09 -2.06 13.09
N GLU A 36 9.59 -2.41 11.93
CA GLU A 36 10.96 -2.17 11.55
C GLU A 36 11.01 -1.27 10.31
N TRP A 37 12.14 -0.62 10.07
CA TRP A 37 12.26 0.34 8.99
C TRP A 37 13.71 0.54 8.53
N VAL A 38 13.86 1.03 7.28
CA VAL A 38 15.13 1.39 6.68
C VAL A 38 15.01 2.74 5.97
N HIS A 39 16.11 3.50 5.96
CA HIS A 39 16.21 4.80 5.28
C HIS A 39 17.60 5.07 4.67
N ASP A 40 18.53 4.16 4.86
CA ASP A 40 19.85 4.23 4.23
C ASP A 40 19.79 3.86 2.74
N ALA A 41 20.73 4.38 1.96
CA ALA A 41 20.71 4.29 0.51
C ALA A 41 20.76 2.84 -0.03
N THR A 42 21.52 1.96 0.64
CA THR A 42 21.70 0.57 0.20
C THR A 42 20.42 -0.23 0.36
N ASN A 43 19.84 -0.20 1.56
CA ASN A 43 18.59 -0.92 1.86
C ASN A 43 17.40 -0.32 1.11
N LEU A 44 17.36 1.02 0.93
CA LEU A 44 16.35 1.65 0.08
C LEU A 44 16.43 1.18 -1.37
N ALA A 45 17.63 1.04 -1.93
CA ALA A 45 17.80 0.57 -3.30
C ALA A 45 17.31 -0.87 -3.47
N ALA A 46 17.65 -1.75 -2.53
CA ALA A 46 17.20 -3.15 -2.53
C ALA A 46 15.66 -3.25 -2.43
N LEU A 47 15.03 -2.56 -1.47
CA LEU A 47 13.56 -2.59 -1.33
C LEU A 47 12.84 -1.96 -2.52
N LYS A 48 13.40 -0.91 -3.14
CA LYS A 48 12.85 -0.37 -4.39
C LYS A 48 12.87 -1.40 -5.52
N GLU A 49 13.93 -2.21 -5.60
CA GLU A 49 14.04 -3.28 -6.59
C GLU A 49 13.01 -4.37 -6.34
N ILE A 50 12.92 -4.89 -5.11
CA ILE A 50 11.90 -5.87 -4.71
C ILE A 50 10.49 -5.36 -5.04
N CYS A 51 10.18 -4.11 -4.68
CA CYS A 51 8.87 -3.51 -4.97
C CYS A 51 8.60 -3.34 -6.47
N ARG A 52 9.62 -3.00 -7.29
CA ARG A 52 9.46 -2.91 -8.76
C ARG A 52 9.19 -4.28 -9.37
N ASN A 53 9.91 -5.30 -8.93
CA ASN A 53 9.73 -6.68 -9.39
C ASN A 53 8.35 -7.20 -8.99
N ALA A 54 7.92 -6.99 -7.74
CA ALA A 54 6.58 -7.35 -7.29
C ALA A 54 5.48 -6.66 -8.10
N TRP A 55 5.65 -5.36 -8.38
CA TRP A 55 4.71 -4.63 -9.22
C TRP A 55 4.69 -5.14 -10.66
N ALA A 56 5.84 -5.51 -11.23
CA ALA A 56 5.91 -6.10 -12.56
C ALA A 56 5.18 -7.45 -12.62
N VAL A 57 5.39 -8.33 -11.63
CA VAL A 57 4.69 -9.62 -11.52
C VAL A 57 3.19 -9.42 -11.36
N GLU A 58 2.72 -8.50 -10.52
CA GLU A 58 1.28 -8.22 -10.37
C GLU A 58 0.67 -7.79 -11.71
N MET A 59 1.31 -6.87 -12.44
CA MET A 59 0.83 -6.41 -13.73
C MET A 59 0.83 -7.51 -14.80
N GLU A 60 1.83 -8.39 -14.80
CA GLU A 60 2.00 -9.45 -15.79
C GLU A 60 1.18 -10.71 -15.45
N THR A 61 0.59 -10.78 -14.25
CA THR A 61 -0.32 -11.85 -13.83
C THR A 61 -1.77 -11.43 -14.12
N PRO A 62 -2.44 -11.99 -15.15
CA PRO A 62 -3.76 -11.48 -15.60
C PRO A 62 -4.82 -11.46 -14.52
N ALA A 63 -4.87 -12.47 -13.63
CA ALA A 63 -5.84 -12.53 -12.55
C ALA A 63 -5.61 -11.42 -11.52
N ALA A 64 -4.35 -11.17 -11.13
CA ALA A 64 -3.99 -10.13 -10.16
C ALA A 64 -4.26 -8.73 -10.72
N MET A 65 -3.86 -8.46 -11.97
CA MET A 65 -4.10 -7.18 -12.62
C MET A 65 -5.59 -6.92 -12.85
N HIS A 66 -6.36 -7.97 -13.19
CA HIS A 66 -7.81 -7.86 -13.32
C HIS A 66 -8.46 -7.45 -11.99
N GLU A 67 -8.10 -8.11 -10.88
CA GLU A 67 -8.63 -7.76 -9.55
C GLU A 67 -8.27 -6.30 -9.19
N SER A 68 -7.02 -5.91 -9.35
CA SER A 68 -6.56 -4.53 -9.06
C SER A 68 -7.28 -3.48 -9.89
N SER A 69 -7.52 -3.74 -11.17
CA SER A 69 -8.26 -2.82 -12.03
C SER A 69 -9.74 -2.73 -11.66
N MET A 70 -10.38 -3.86 -11.35
CA MET A 70 -11.79 -3.89 -10.92
C MET A 70 -12.02 -3.21 -9.57
N LEU A 71 -11.00 -3.18 -8.71
CA LEU A 71 -11.03 -2.43 -7.43
C LEU A 71 -10.67 -0.95 -7.61
N THR A 72 -10.30 -0.50 -8.82
CA THR A 72 -10.01 0.91 -9.09
C THR A 72 -11.30 1.66 -9.40
N ARG A 73 -11.52 2.78 -8.70
CA ARG A 73 -12.64 3.72 -8.91
C ARG A 73 -12.10 4.96 -9.59
N ILE A 74 -12.61 5.26 -10.79
CA ILE A 74 -12.11 6.34 -11.64
C ILE A 74 -13.15 7.46 -11.69
N GLY A 75 -12.76 8.63 -11.18
CA GLY A 75 -13.63 9.81 -11.10
C GLY A 75 -14.56 9.81 -9.88
N GLU A 76 -15.14 10.98 -9.61
CA GLU A 76 -15.94 11.19 -8.41
C GLU A 76 -17.21 10.34 -8.38
N ASP A 77 -17.84 10.09 -9.52
CA ASP A 77 -19.06 9.31 -9.60
C ASP A 77 -18.86 7.86 -9.15
N GLU A 78 -17.81 7.18 -9.65
CA GLU A 78 -17.50 5.80 -9.21
C GLU A 78 -17.06 5.75 -7.75
N ILE A 79 -16.27 6.75 -7.30
CA ILE A 79 -15.80 6.84 -5.92
C ILE A 79 -16.98 7.05 -4.95
N ASN A 80 -17.95 7.89 -5.32
CA ASN A 80 -19.13 8.13 -4.49
C ASN A 80 -20.09 6.94 -4.49
N ALA A 81 -20.22 6.25 -5.61
CA ALA A 81 -21.06 5.04 -5.70
C ALA A 81 -20.47 3.87 -4.89
N ALA A 82 -19.14 3.72 -4.88
CA ALA A 82 -18.43 2.68 -4.12
C ALA A 82 -17.19 3.28 -3.44
N PRO A 83 -17.32 3.90 -2.25
CA PRO A 83 -16.25 4.60 -1.56
C PRO A 83 -15.25 3.63 -0.88
N ASP A 84 -14.74 2.70 -1.65
CA ASP A 84 -13.74 1.67 -1.30
C ASP A 84 -12.69 1.53 -2.42
N GLY A 85 -11.78 0.56 -2.26
CA GLY A 85 -10.78 0.24 -3.28
C GLY A 85 -9.73 1.33 -3.49
N ILE A 86 -9.29 1.47 -4.74
CA ILE A 86 -8.26 2.41 -5.18
C ILE A 86 -8.94 3.58 -5.88
N SER A 87 -8.92 4.76 -5.26
CA SER A 87 -9.52 5.97 -5.84
C SER A 87 -8.53 6.71 -6.75
N LEU A 88 -8.92 6.96 -7.98
CA LEU A 88 -8.26 7.83 -8.95
C LEU A 88 -9.18 9.01 -9.26
N SER A 89 -8.90 10.17 -8.67
CA SER A 89 -9.72 11.37 -8.81
C SER A 89 -8.92 12.58 -9.27
N GLY A 90 -9.62 13.59 -9.66
CA GLY A 90 -9.11 14.88 -10.09
C GLY A 90 -9.31 15.13 -11.58
N PRO A 91 -9.25 16.42 -12.00
CA PRO A 91 -9.69 16.85 -13.34
C PRO A 91 -9.01 16.09 -14.50
N ALA A 92 -7.74 15.74 -14.36
CA ALA A 92 -7.02 15.01 -15.39
C ALA A 92 -7.51 13.55 -15.50
N MET A 93 -7.77 12.88 -14.36
CA MET A 93 -8.26 11.50 -14.35
C MET A 93 -9.68 11.43 -14.92
N GLU A 94 -10.53 12.37 -14.53
CA GLU A 94 -11.91 12.48 -15.05
C GLU A 94 -11.95 12.76 -16.53
N ALA A 95 -11.13 13.69 -17.03
CA ALA A 95 -11.03 13.96 -18.46
C ALA A 95 -10.55 12.74 -19.26
N MET A 96 -9.57 12.00 -18.77
CA MET A 96 -9.10 10.77 -19.41
C MET A 96 -10.14 9.65 -19.38
N SER A 97 -10.91 9.57 -18.30
CA SER A 97 -12.02 8.61 -18.19
C SER A 97 -13.13 8.95 -19.15
N ALA A 98 -13.58 10.22 -19.19
CA ALA A 98 -14.61 10.69 -20.10
C ALA A 98 -14.22 10.52 -21.58
N ALA A 99 -12.93 10.68 -21.92
CA ALA A 99 -12.41 10.40 -23.24
C ALA A 99 -12.23 8.90 -23.55
N GLY A 100 -12.55 8.02 -22.60
CA GLY A 100 -12.36 6.57 -22.73
C GLY A 100 -10.88 6.15 -22.84
N VAL A 101 -9.95 7.00 -22.44
CA VAL A 101 -8.50 6.70 -22.44
C VAL A 101 -8.11 5.93 -21.19
N LEU A 102 -8.73 6.23 -20.05
CA LEU A 102 -8.51 5.58 -18.76
C LEU A 102 -9.80 4.85 -18.35
N THR A 103 -9.80 3.54 -18.48
CA THR A 103 -10.90 2.64 -18.04
C THR A 103 -10.32 1.38 -17.44
N GLN A 104 -11.08 0.65 -16.60
CA GLN A 104 -10.65 -0.63 -16.03
C GLN A 104 -10.23 -1.63 -17.13
N ALA A 105 -10.98 -1.70 -18.22
CA ALA A 105 -10.65 -2.57 -19.35
C ALA A 105 -9.28 -2.21 -19.99
N LYS A 106 -9.00 -0.93 -20.17
CA LYS A 106 -7.71 -0.48 -20.70
C LYS A 106 -6.56 -0.62 -19.70
N MET A 107 -6.83 -0.53 -18.41
CA MET A 107 -5.83 -0.84 -17.39
C MET A 107 -5.41 -2.32 -17.42
N ASN A 108 -6.27 -3.22 -17.89
CA ASN A 108 -5.99 -4.65 -18.06
C ASN A 108 -5.37 -5.01 -19.43
N ASP A 109 -5.32 -4.09 -20.38
CA ASP A 109 -4.80 -4.36 -21.72
C ASP A 109 -3.32 -3.95 -21.81
N PRO A 110 -2.37 -4.91 -21.89
CA PRO A 110 -0.93 -4.61 -21.97
C PRO A 110 -0.53 -3.74 -23.15
N SER A 111 -1.33 -3.69 -24.21
CA SER A 111 -1.09 -2.85 -25.40
C SER A 111 -1.57 -1.41 -25.23
N SER A 112 -2.34 -1.13 -24.18
CA SER A 112 -2.98 0.17 -23.98
C SER A 112 -2.03 1.21 -23.38
N PHE A 113 -2.33 2.47 -23.68
CA PHE A 113 -1.69 3.62 -23.03
C PHE A 113 -1.94 3.63 -21.50
N ALA A 114 -3.14 3.29 -21.04
CA ALA A 114 -3.50 3.27 -19.62
C ALA A 114 -2.66 2.25 -18.83
N TYR A 115 -2.43 1.06 -19.37
CA TYR A 115 -1.57 0.04 -18.75
C TYR A 115 -0.12 0.55 -18.63
N ALA A 116 0.44 1.09 -19.71
CA ALA A 116 1.80 1.62 -19.71
C ALA A 116 1.98 2.78 -18.72
N GLU A 117 1.01 3.70 -18.64
CA GLU A 117 1.07 4.83 -17.71
C GLU A 117 0.84 4.39 -16.26
N THR A 118 0.01 3.38 -16.00
CA THR A 118 -0.14 2.76 -14.69
C THR A 118 1.20 2.19 -14.20
N ARG A 119 1.90 1.44 -15.05
CA ARG A 119 3.24 0.92 -14.75
C ARG A 119 4.24 2.02 -14.37
N LYS A 120 4.30 3.06 -15.18
CA LYS A 120 5.20 4.21 -14.95
C LYS A 120 4.83 4.97 -13.68
N PHE A 121 3.54 5.15 -13.41
CA PHE A 121 3.06 5.85 -12.23
C PHE A 121 3.51 5.15 -10.94
N TYR A 122 3.33 3.85 -10.85
CA TYR A 122 3.76 3.08 -9.68
C TYR A 122 5.28 3.06 -9.54
N ASN A 123 6.02 2.89 -10.63
CA ASN A 123 7.49 2.94 -10.60
C ASN A 123 8.00 4.30 -10.10
N ARG A 124 7.44 5.42 -10.57
CA ARG A 124 7.78 6.76 -10.04
C ARG A 124 7.50 6.87 -8.53
N ASN A 125 6.43 6.26 -8.07
CA ASN A 125 6.11 6.24 -6.64
C ASN A 125 7.14 5.44 -5.85
N ILE A 126 7.53 4.24 -6.31
CA ILE A 126 8.57 3.41 -5.70
C ILE A 126 9.90 4.17 -5.65
N ASP A 127 10.33 4.71 -6.78
CA ASP A 127 11.62 5.41 -6.91
C ASP A 127 11.73 6.61 -5.97
N SER A 128 10.61 7.25 -5.68
CA SER A 128 10.54 8.41 -4.80
C SER A 128 10.48 8.09 -3.31
N ALA A 129 10.45 6.82 -2.91
CA ALA A 129 10.45 6.45 -1.49
C ALA A 129 11.72 6.93 -0.78
N MET A 130 11.55 7.51 0.41
CA MET A 130 12.66 8.05 1.23
C MET A 130 12.91 7.21 2.49
N ALA A 131 11.97 6.33 2.85
CA ALA A 131 12.11 5.26 3.81
C ALA A 131 11.10 4.15 3.47
N PHE A 132 11.40 2.93 3.89
CA PHE A 132 10.44 1.84 3.97
C PHE A 132 10.32 1.38 5.41
N GLY A 133 9.15 0.86 5.77
CA GLY A 133 8.93 0.17 7.02
C GLY A 133 7.93 -0.95 6.83
N TRP A 134 8.02 -1.95 7.67
CA TRP A 134 7.11 -3.10 7.65
C TRP A 134 6.61 -3.43 9.05
N LEU A 135 5.42 -3.99 9.09
CA LEU A 135 4.79 -4.47 10.30
C LEU A 135 4.74 -5.99 10.27
N ALA A 136 5.31 -6.64 11.28
CA ALA A 136 5.35 -8.08 11.41
C ALA A 136 4.63 -8.55 12.68
N THR A 137 4.12 -9.79 12.66
CA THR A 137 3.53 -10.46 13.81
C THR A 137 4.17 -11.82 14.02
N SER A 138 4.29 -12.26 15.27
CA SER A 138 4.81 -13.59 15.62
C SER A 138 3.84 -14.74 15.34
N GLY A 139 2.59 -14.43 15.07
CA GLY A 139 1.53 -15.37 14.70
C GLY A 139 0.59 -14.77 13.66
N ASN A 140 -0.39 -15.54 13.18
CA ASN A 140 -1.38 -15.10 12.20
C ASN A 140 -2.80 -15.52 12.58
N SER A 141 -3.10 -15.59 13.87
CA SER A 141 -4.47 -15.77 14.33
C SER A 141 -5.34 -14.57 13.94
N ARG A 142 -6.67 -14.74 13.95
CA ARG A 142 -7.58 -13.62 13.69
C ARG A 142 -7.32 -12.43 14.63
N THR A 143 -6.93 -12.71 15.88
CA THR A 143 -6.55 -11.68 16.84
C THR A 143 -5.29 -10.94 16.42
N ASP A 144 -4.26 -11.65 15.93
CA ASP A 144 -3.01 -11.04 15.46
C ASP A 144 -3.28 -10.13 14.26
N GLN A 145 -4.08 -10.59 13.30
CA GLN A 145 -4.48 -9.79 12.13
C GLN A 145 -5.23 -8.50 12.53
N LEU A 146 -6.17 -8.59 13.49
CA LEU A 146 -6.90 -7.42 13.98
C LEU A 146 -6.00 -6.43 14.72
N ARG A 147 -5.06 -6.93 15.53
CA ARG A 147 -4.08 -6.11 16.24
C ARG A 147 -3.11 -5.43 15.27
N ALA A 148 -2.57 -6.17 14.30
CA ALA A 148 -1.73 -5.61 13.26
C ALA A 148 -2.47 -4.52 12.45
N GLY A 149 -3.74 -4.74 12.12
CA GLY A 149 -4.59 -3.73 11.50
C GLY A 149 -4.76 -2.47 12.37
N ALA A 150 -4.88 -2.62 13.69
CA ALA A 150 -4.92 -1.51 14.62
C ALA A 150 -3.57 -0.76 14.67
N GLY A 151 -2.45 -1.48 14.71
CA GLY A 151 -1.09 -0.93 14.60
C GLY A 151 -0.91 -0.13 13.32
N TRP A 152 -1.28 -0.70 12.17
CA TRP A 152 -1.25 0.01 10.88
C TRP A 152 -2.03 1.34 10.91
N VAL A 153 -3.24 1.33 11.47
CA VAL A 153 -4.04 2.57 11.58
C VAL A 153 -3.32 3.60 12.47
N ARG A 154 -2.70 3.18 13.58
CA ARG A 154 -1.93 4.09 14.46
C ARG A 154 -0.74 4.70 13.73
N LEU A 155 0.05 3.90 13.02
CA LEU A 155 1.16 4.36 12.19
C LEU A 155 0.68 5.41 11.17
N GLN A 156 -0.41 5.13 10.46
CA GLN A 156 -0.93 6.03 9.43
C GLN A 156 -1.48 7.34 9.97
N LEU A 157 -2.16 7.32 11.12
CA LEU A 157 -2.64 8.52 11.80
C LEU A 157 -1.48 9.35 12.37
N ALA A 158 -0.47 8.69 12.93
CA ALA A 158 0.74 9.35 13.43
C ALA A 158 1.53 9.99 12.29
N ALA A 159 1.78 9.26 11.20
CA ALA A 159 2.43 9.81 10.00
C ALA A 159 1.71 11.05 9.49
N THR A 160 0.38 11.01 9.39
CA THR A 160 -0.44 12.17 8.98
C THR A 160 -0.25 13.36 9.93
N ARG A 161 -0.25 13.12 11.25
CA ARG A 161 -0.05 14.17 12.26
C ARG A 161 1.34 14.80 12.18
N MET A 162 2.35 14.01 11.82
CA MET A 162 3.74 14.46 11.67
C MET A 162 4.00 15.10 10.29
N GLY A 163 2.99 15.17 9.42
CA GLY A 163 3.14 15.66 8.04
C GLY A 163 3.95 14.71 7.15
N LEU A 164 4.11 13.46 7.58
CA LEU A 164 4.76 12.41 6.81
C LEU A 164 3.72 11.70 5.94
N ALA A 165 4.02 11.53 4.67
CA ALA A 165 3.21 10.76 3.74
C ALA A 165 3.55 9.28 3.87
N MET A 166 2.52 8.44 3.93
CA MET A 166 2.62 6.99 4.01
C MET A 166 1.76 6.34 2.92
N GLN A 167 2.30 5.34 2.26
CA GLN A 167 1.54 4.50 1.32
C GLN A 167 1.86 3.04 1.56
N PRO A 168 0.83 2.16 1.72
CA PRO A 168 1.04 0.72 1.66
C PRO A 168 1.55 0.30 0.28
N PHE A 169 2.55 -0.57 0.27
CA PHE A 169 3.16 -1.08 -0.94
C PHE A 169 3.49 -2.57 -0.76
N SER A 170 2.46 -3.38 -0.57
CA SER A 170 2.55 -4.75 -0.07
C SER A 170 2.41 -5.82 -1.17
N GLN A 171 2.70 -5.50 -2.43
CA GLN A 171 2.61 -6.45 -3.53
C GLN A 171 3.49 -7.69 -3.31
N ALA A 172 4.72 -7.49 -2.82
CA ALA A 172 5.65 -8.57 -2.50
C ALA A 172 5.16 -9.53 -1.41
N LEU A 173 4.08 -9.19 -0.70
CA LEU A 173 3.49 -10.02 0.35
C LEU A 173 2.29 -10.84 -0.13
N GLN A 174 1.99 -10.84 -1.41
CA GLN A 174 0.91 -11.63 -2.00
C GLN A 174 1.35 -13.08 -2.21
N GLU A 175 0.47 -14.03 -1.88
CA GLU A 175 0.80 -15.46 -1.80
C GLU A 175 0.27 -16.27 -3.00
N TYR A 176 0.36 -15.74 -4.23
CA TYR A 176 0.05 -16.51 -5.45
C TYR A 176 1.33 -17.01 -6.13
N PRO A 177 1.27 -18.08 -6.94
CA PRO A 177 2.45 -18.79 -7.43
C PRO A 177 3.48 -17.92 -8.16
N GLU A 178 3.03 -16.97 -8.98
CA GLU A 178 3.90 -16.09 -9.75
C GLU A 178 4.71 -15.12 -8.88
N MET A 179 4.24 -14.83 -7.66
CA MET A 179 4.90 -13.95 -6.69
C MET A 179 5.92 -14.70 -5.80
N ALA A 180 5.96 -16.03 -5.84
CA ALA A 180 6.65 -16.84 -4.84
C ALA A 180 8.14 -16.47 -4.65
N GLU A 181 8.89 -16.21 -5.72
CA GLU A 181 10.31 -15.84 -5.63
C GLU A 181 10.49 -14.51 -4.90
N ILE A 182 9.65 -13.51 -5.21
CA ILE A 182 9.72 -12.18 -4.60
C ILE A 182 9.19 -12.22 -3.17
N PHE A 183 8.21 -13.08 -2.89
CA PHE A 183 7.73 -13.33 -1.53
C PHE A 183 8.84 -13.89 -0.62
N GLU A 184 9.64 -14.82 -1.10
CA GLU A 184 10.81 -15.29 -0.35
C GLU A 184 11.88 -14.18 -0.23
N GLU A 185 12.17 -13.45 -1.30
CA GLU A 185 13.15 -12.36 -1.30
C GLU A 185 12.83 -11.26 -0.26
N ILE A 186 11.57 -10.83 -0.13
CA ILE A 186 11.18 -9.84 0.87
C ILE A 186 11.29 -10.39 2.30
N HIS A 187 11.01 -11.68 2.52
CA HIS A 187 11.17 -12.32 3.81
C HIS A 187 12.66 -12.45 4.19
N ASP A 188 13.50 -12.83 3.26
CA ASP A 188 14.96 -12.88 3.47
C ASP A 188 15.51 -11.48 3.77
N PHE A 189 15.08 -10.45 3.03
CA PHE A 189 15.50 -9.07 3.27
C PHE A 189 15.12 -8.56 4.66
N THR A 190 13.89 -8.81 5.09
CA THR A 190 13.37 -8.32 6.37
C THR A 190 13.80 -9.16 7.56
N GLY A 191 14.37 -10.35 7.34
CA GLY A 191 14.68 -11.32 8.39
C GLY A 191 13.44 -11.95 9.03
N VAL A 192 12.24 -11.61 8.57
CA VAL A 192 10.99 -12.23 8.99
C VAL A 192 10.80 -13.54 8.23
N ARG A 193 10.81 -14.66 8.94
CA ARG A 193 10.72 -15.96 8.32
C ARG A 193 9.44 -16.12 7.49
N ALA A 194 9.59 -16.57 6.24
CA ALA A 194 8.44 -16.91 5.39
C ALA A 194 7.55 -17.98 6.06
N PRO A 195 6.24 -17.80 6.09
CA PRO A 195 5.32 -18.69 6.80
C PRO A 195 5.25 -20.06 6.13
N ARG A 196 5.26 -21.12 6.93
CA ARG A 196 5.08 -22.52 6.50
C ARG A 196 3.70 -23.07 6.82
N SER A 197 2.95 -22.34 7.65
CA SER A 197 1.58 -22.65 8.01
C SER A 197 0.72 -21.39 8.10
N ALA A 198 -0.60 -21.56 8.11
CA ALA A 198 -1.54 -20.44 8.23
C ALA A 198 -1.42 -19.67 9.57
N LEU A 199 -0.80 -20.26 10.60
CA LEU A 199 -0.67 -19.66 11.93
C LEU A 199 0.72 -19.07 12.21
N ASP A 200 1.69 -19.27 11.32
CA ASP A 200 3.02 -18.72 11.48
C ASP A 200 3.03 -17.20 11.43
N GLY A 201 4.04 -16.59 12.02
CA GLY A 201 4.27 -15.15 11.97
C GLY A 201 4.37 -14.64 10.54
N ARG A 202 3.95 -13.41 10.32
CA ARG A 202 3.85 -12.81 8.99
C ARG A 202 4.30 -11.38 8.93
N LEU A 203 4.76 -10.97 7.75
CA LEU A 203 4.75 -9.59 7.33
C LEU A 203 3.29 -9.18 7.06
N GLN A 204 2.75 -8.31 7.90
CA GLN A 204 1.34 -7.85 7.80
C GLN A 204 1.17 -6.65 6.87
N GLY A 205 2.26 -5.95 6.56
CA GLY A 205 2.24 -4.83 5.64
C GLY A 205 3.62 -4.25 5.40
N LEU A 206 3.86 -3.78 4.17
CA LEU A 206 5.02 -3.01 3.76
C LEU A 206 4.56 -1.60 3.36
N PHE A 207 5.30 -0.60 3.78
CA PHE A 207 4.94 0.81 3.60
C PHE A 207 6.14 1.61 3.10
N ARG A 208 5.90 2.50 2.14
CA ARG A 208 6.87 3.53 1.79
C ARG A 208 6.52 4.85 2.47
N PHE A 209 7.54 5.61 2.85
CA PHE A 209 7.42 6.89 3.54
C PHE A 209 8.19 7.99 2.81
N GLY A 210 7.74 9.23 3.02
CA GLY A 210 8.38 10.43 2.50
C GLY A 210 7.52 11.66 2.75
N TYR A 211 7.83 12.77 2.10
CA TYR A 211 7.07 14.00 2.22
C TYR A 211 6.43 14.36 0.89
N ALA A 212 5.15 14.71 0.93
CA ALA A 212 4.37 15.14 -0.21
C ALA A 212 3.30 16.15 0.21
N ARG A 213 2.61 16.73 -0.76
CA ARG A 213 1.39 17.50 -0.45
C ARG A 213 0.37 16.57 0.21
N PRO A 214 -0.36 17.07 1.22
CA PRO A 214 -1.39 16.27 1.87
C PRO A 214 -2.41 15.73 0.86
N SER A 215 -2.64 14.42 0.88
CA SER A 215 -3.70 13.79 0.10
C SER A 215 -5.07 14.10 0.73
N ALA A 216 -6.12 14.03 -0.07
CA ALA A 216 -7.49 14.06 0.46
C ALA A 216 -7.74 12.87 1.42
N PRO A 217 -8.71 12.96 2.33
CA PRO A 217 -9.16 11.82 3.11
C PRO A 217 -9.54 10.65 2.20
N ALA A 218 -9.17 9.44 2.60
CA ALA A 218 -9.55 8.26 1.83
C ALA A 218 -11.07 8.04 1.92
N PRO A 219 -11.76 7.73 0.80
CA PRO A 219 -13.19 7.44 0.81
C PRO A 219 -13.52 6.29 1.78
N ARG A 220 -14.71 6.32 2.36
CA ARG A 220 -15.18 5.31 3.33
C ARG A 220 -16.69 5.12 3.22
N TRP A 221 -17.11 3.88 3.28
CA TRP A 221 -18.51 3.56 3.53
C TRP A 221 -18.93 4.11 4.89
N PRO A 222 -20.16 4.66 5.01
CA PRO A 222 -20.73 4.98 6.31
C PRO A 222 -20.74 3.74 7.22
N LEU A 223 -20.34 3.90 8.48
CA LEU A 223 -20.22 2.78 9.42
C LEU A 223 -21.52 1.97 9.51
N GLN A 224 -22.65 2.64 9.52
CA GLN A 224 -23.98 2.04 9.63
C GLN A 224 -24.30 1.04 8.51
N THR A 225 -23.71 1.23 7.31
CA THR A 225 -23.91 0.32 6.17
C THR A 225 -23.09 -0.95 6.27
N ARG A 226 -22.21 -1.06 7.27
CA ARG A 226 -21.26 -2.16 7.46
C ARG A 226 -21.43 -2.88 8.81
N LEU A 227 -22.39 -2.43 9.62
CA LEU A 227 -22.75 -3.11 10.86
C LEU A 227 -23.81 -4.16 10.56
N ILE A 228 -23.56 -5.39 11.01
CA ILE A 228 -24.60 -6.43 11.10
C ILE A 228 -25.17 -6.28 12.50
N VAL A 229 -26.42 -5.85 12.58
CA VAL A 229 -27.17 -5.89 13.83
C VAL A 229 -27.69 -7.31 13.94
N ALA A 230 -27.27 -8.05 14.98
CA ALA A 230 -27.89 -9.32 15.28
C ALA A 230 -29.34 -9.04 15.69
N ASP A 231 -30.29 -9.67 15.03
CA ASP A 231 -31.68 -9.69 15.50
C ASP A 231 -31.68 -10.41 16.85
N GLU A 232 -32.28 -9.78 17.88
CA GLU A 232 -32.46 -10.34 19.22
C GLU A 232 -33.40 -11.52 19.23
#